data_da828a6944db5e80b25ebb943a41e5d9
#
_entry.id   da828a6944db5e80b25ebb943a41e5d9
#
_cell.length_a   1.000
_cell.length_b   1.000
_cell.length_c   1.000
_cell.angle_alpha   90.00
_cell.angle_beta   90.00
_cell.angle_gamma   90.00
#
_symmetry.space_group_name_H-M   'P 1'
#
loop_
_entity.id
_entity.type
_entity.pdbx_description
1 polymer ?
#
loop_
_entity_poly.entity_id
_entity_poly.type
_entity_poly.pdbx_seq_one_letter_code
_entity_poly.pdbx_strand_id
1 'polypeptide(L)'
;MKTHDVQSISIAKPRAEVFAYIANPANLPAWTNAFKSADAERAELVTPNGAVPIRLETRASAEQGTIDWIMTFPDGSVGAAYSRVTEDAGDSSIYSFVLMAPPVPLEALEGALESQKETLATELVSLRKRLEA
;
A
#
# COMPACT_ATOMS: atom_id res chain seq x y z
N MET A 1 -12.48 15.58 -11.29
CA MET A 1 -12.43 14.20 -10.79
C MET A 1 -11.16 13.96 -10.00
N LYS A 2 -11.28 13.32 -8.88
CA LYS A 2 -10.13 13.00 -8.05
C LYS A 2 -9.43 11.77 -8.58
N THR A 3 -8.10 11.85 -8.73
CA THR A 3 -7.28 10.76 -9.27
C THR A 3 -6.47 10.05 -8.18
N HIS A 4 -6.53 10.55 -6.95
CA HIS A 4 -5.72 10.03 -5.85
C HIS A 4 -6.34 10.37 -4.50
N ASP A 5 -5.83 9.71 -3.46
CA ASP A 5 -6.13 10.02 -2.08
C ASP A 5 -4.86 9.89 -1.25
N VAL A 6 -4.64 10.79 -0.30
CA VAL A 6 -3.47 10.76 0.57
C VAL A 6 -3.95 10.56 2.00
N GLN A 7 -3.40 9.54 2.67
CA GLN A 7 -3.69 9.27 4.06
C GLN A 7 -2.39 9.09 4.83
N SER A 8 -2.43 9.35 6.12
CA SER A 8 -1.29 9.11 6.98
C SER A 8 -1.77 8.58 8.33
N ILE A 9 -0.85 7.91 9.02
CA ILE A 9 -1.10 7.40 10.36
C ILE A 9 0.18 7.50 11.19
N SER A 10 0.04 7.84 12.47
CA SER A 10 1.16 7.83 13.40
C SER A 10 1.30 6.43 13.99
N ILE A 11 2.53 5.95 14.09
CA ILE A 11 2.85 4.62 14.62
C ILE A 11 3.90 4.81 15.71
N ALA A 12 3.62 4.28 16.91
CA ALA A 12 4.50 4.42 18.08
C ALA A 12 5.64 3.40 18.02
N LYS A 13 6.42 3.43 16.94
CA LYS A 13 7.59 2.59 16.69
C LYS A 13 8.64 3.37 15.91
N PRO A 14 9.94 3.04 16.08
CA PRO A 14 11.00 3.72 15.34
C PRO A 14 10.87 3.54 13.83
N ARG A 15 11.31 4.53 13.09
CA ARG A 15 11.27 4.57 11.61
C ARG A 15 11.88 3.31 10.98
N ALA A 16 13.04 2.87 11.47
CA ALA A 16 13.72 1.70 10.89
C ALA A 16 12.88 0.43 11.02
N GLU A 17 12.20 0.24 12.14
CA GLU A 17 11.35 -0.93 12.37
C GLU A 17 10.11 -0.89 11.48
N VAL A 18 9.45 0.26 11.40
CA VAL A 18 8.27 0.45 10.55
C VAL A 18 8.63 0.25 9.08
N PHE A 19 9.72 0.86 8.64
CA PHE A 19 10.20 0.71 7.26
C PHE A 19 10.48 -0.75 6.91
N ALA A 20 11.22 -1.46 7.76
CA ALA A 20 11.59 -2.85 7.48
C ALA A 20 10.37 -3.76 7.33
N TYR A 21 9.35 -3.54 8.14
CA TYR A 21 8.12 -4.33 8.06
C TYR A 21 7.36 -4.05 6.76
N ILE A 22 7.15 -2.78 6.43
CA ILE A 22 6.34 -2.38 5.26
C ILE A 22 7.06 -2.71 3.96
N ALA A 23 8.38 -2.54 3.91
CA ALA A 23 9.17 -2.77 2.69
C ALA A 23 9.24 -4.25 2.29
N ASN A 24 8.92 -5.16 3.20
CA ASN A 24 8.91 -6.58 2.88
C ASN A 24 7.55 -6.95 2.26
N PRO A 25 7.51 -7.26 0.95
CA PRO A 25 6.24 -7.54 0.28
C PRO A 25 5.50 -8.76 0.84
N ALA A 26 6.22 -9.70 1.47
CA ALA A 26 5.60 -10.85 2.11
C ALA A 26 4.64 -10.46 3.24
N ASN A 27 4.77 -9.26 3.78
CA ASN A 27 3.89 -8.75 4.85
C ASN A 27 2.63 -8.08 4.31
N LEU A 28 2.55 -7.80 3.00
CA LEU A 28 1.37 -7.13 2.43
C LEU A 28 0.05 -7.84 2.72
N PRO A 29 -0.06 -9.17 2.59
CA PRO A 29 -1.31 -9.85 2.90
C PRO A 29 -1.72 -9.73 4.37
N ALA A 30 -0.75 -9.49 5.26
CA ALA A 30 -1.00 -9.44 6.70
C ALA A 30 -1.73 -8.17 7.13
N TRP A 31 -1.44 -7.03 6.49
CA TRP A 31 -2.05 -5.76 6.89
C TRP A 31 -2.94 -5.12 5.83
N THR A 32 -2.96 -5.65 4.60
CA THR A 32 -3.83 -5.16 3.54
C THR A 32 -4.96 -6.15 3.25
N ASN A 33 -6.05 -5.63 2.70
CA ASN A 33 -7.13 -6.47 2.17
C ASN A 33 -6.97 -6.68 0.67
N ALA A 34 -6.12 -5.88 0.01
CA ALA A 34 -5.94 -5.92 -1.43
C ALA A 34 -5.11 -7.12 -1.89
N PHE A 35 -4.20 -7.61 -1.06
CA PHE A 35 -3.28 -8.67 -1.44
C PHE A 35 -3.62 -9.98 -0.76
N LYS A 36 -3.85 -11.03 -1.55
CA LYS A 36 -4.01 -12.39 -1.06
C LYS A 36 -2.66 -13.04 -0.79
N SER A 37 -1.69 -12.77 -1.67
CA SER A 37 -0.30 -13.23 -1.54
C SER A 37 0.62 -12.22 -2.22
N ALA A 38 1.87 -12.17 -1.79
CA ALA A 38 2.87 -11.31 -2.41
C ALA A 38 4.28 -11.82 -2.11
N ASP A 39 5.17 -11.65 -3.08
CA ASP A 39 6.61 -11.86 -2.92
C ASP A 39 7.36 -10.73 -3.65
N ALA A 40 8.68 -10.91 -3.87
CA ALA A 40 9.53 -9.88 -4.45
C ALA A 40 9.19 -9.54 -5.91
N GLU A 41 8.46 -10.41 -6.62
CA GLU A 41 8.21 -10.26 -8.05
C GLU A 41 6.75 -10.33 -8.45
N ARG A 42 5.92 -11.01 -7.66
CA ARG A 42 4.52 -11.31 -7.99
C ARG A 42 3.61 -11.15 -6.80
N ALA A 43 2.33 -10.95 -7.11
CA ALA A 43 1.29 -10.90 -6.09
C ALA A 43 -0.04 -11.36 -6.68
N GLU A 44 -0.98 -11.67 -5.79
CA GLU A 44 -2.37 -11.90 -6.18
C GLU A 44 -3.22 -10.83 -5.52
N LEU A 45 -3.95 -10.07 -6.33
CA LEU A 45 -4.88 -9.07 -5.84
C LEU A 45 -6.27 -9.67 -5.65
N VAL A 46 -6.92 -9.29 -4.58
CA VAL A 46 -8.32 -9.64 -4.33
C VAL A 46 -9.21 -8.66 -5.07
N THR A 47 -10.06 -9.16 -5.95
CA THR A 47 -11.03 -8.34 -6.67
C THR A 47 -12.43 -8.94 -6.49
N PRO A 48 -13.49 -8.18 -6.82
CA PRO A 48 -14.85 -8.73 -6.76
C PRO A 48 -15.05 -9.97 -7.63
N ASN A 49 -14.21 -10.14 -8.65
CA ASN A 49 -14.27 -11.27 -9.59
C ASN A 49 -13.27 -12.39 -9.25
N GLY A 50 -12.66 -12.34 -8.07
CA GLY A 50 -11.68 -13.33 -7.64
C GLY A 50 -10.26 -12.78 -7.60
N ALA A 51 -9.29 -13.66 -7.34
CA ALA A 51 -7.88 -13.27 -7.28
C ALA A 51 -7.32 -13.05 -8.67
N VAL A 52 -6.56 -11.97 -8.85
CA VAL A 52 -5.91 -11.63 -10.13
C VAL A 52 -4.40 -11.65 -9.92
N PRO A 53 -3.65 -12.45 -10.70
CA PRO A 53 -2.19 -12.45 -10.62
C PRO A 53 -1.63 -11.19 -11.26
N ILE A 54 -0.64 -10.58 -10.61
CA ILE A 54 0.05 -9.39 -11.11
C ILE A 54 1.54 -9.53 -10.92
N ARG A 55 2.29 -8.73 -11.67
CA ARG A 55 3.69 -8.51 -11.36
C ARG A 55 3.76 -7.38 -10.35
N LEU A 56 4.60 -7.55 -9.35
CA LEU A 56 4.79 -6.55 -8.29
C LEU A 56 6.26 -6.18 -8.21
N GLU A 57 6.54 -4.89 -8.34
CA GLU A 57 7.88 -4.37 -8.10
C GLU A 57 7.83 -3.47 -6.87
N THR A 58 8.62 -3.79 -5.85
CA THR A 58 8.76 -2.95 -4.66
C THR A 58 10.02 -2.11 -4.79
N ARG A 59 9.86 -0.80 -4.86
CA ARG A 59 10.97 0.16 -4.93
C ARG A 59 11.12 0.81 -3.57
N ALA A 60 12.10 0.39 -2.80
CA ALA A 60 12.28 0.85 -1.44
C ALA A 60 13.65 1.48 -1.24
N SER A 61 13.70 2.58 -0.50
CA SER A 61 14.93 3.26 -0.11
C SER A 61 14.92 3.46 1.41
N ALA A 62 15.74 2.70 2.12
CA ALA A 62 15.85 2.84 3.58
C ALA A 62 16.38 4.21 3.97
N GLU A 63 17.26 4.79 3.18
CA GLU A 63 17.82 6.11 3.43
C GLU A 63 16.75 7.21 3.39
N GLN A 64 15.87 7.14 2.39
CA GLN A 64 14.81 8.13 2.22
C GLN A 64 13.51 7.76 2.92
N GLY A 65 13.35 6.49 3.30
CA GLY A 65 12.12 6.00 3.91
C GLY A 65 10.98 5.76 2.92
N THR A 66 11.28 5.77 1.62
CA THR A 66 10.25 5.61 0.59
C THR A 66 10.02 4.15 0.24
N ILE A 67 8.77 3.79 0.01
CA ILE A 67 8.35 2.46 -0.41
C ILE A 67 7.27 2.63 -1.46
N ASP A 68 7.60 2.32 -2.71
CA ASP A 68 6.69 2.44 -3.83
C ASP A 68 6.41 1.07 -4.41
N TRP A 69 5.18 0.83 -4.83
CA TRP A 69 4.79 -0.42 -5.46
C TRP A 69 4.30 -0.14 -6.87
N ILE A 70 4.88 -0.85 -7.84
CA ILE A 70 4.47 -0.80 -9.24
C ILE A 70 3.83 -2.14 -9.57
N MET A 71 2.58 -2.10 -10.01
CA MET A 71 1.77 -3.28 -10.28
C MET A 71 1.47 -3.36 -11.77
N THR A 72 1.86 -4.47 -12.40
CA THR A 72 1.55 -4.71 -13.82
C THR A 72 0.48 -5.79 -13.90
N PHE A 73 -0.64 -5.43 -14.50
CA PHE A 73 -1.80 -6.31 -14.63
C PHE A 73 -1.68 -7.20 -15.88
N PRO A 74 -2.46 -8.30 -15.95
CA PRO A 74 -2.39 -9.22 -17.10
C PRO A 74 -2.64 -8.57 -18.46
N ASP A 75 -3.43 -7.50 -18.52
CA ASP A 75 -3.72 -6.76 -19.76
C ASP A 75 -2.62 -5.75 -20.13
N GLY A 76 -1.54 -5.68 -19.34
CA GLY A 76 -0.44 -4.76 -19.56
C GLY A 76 -0.61 -3.39 -18.91
N SER A 77 -1.77 -3.09 -18.34
CA SER A 77 -1.96 -1.84 -17.62
C SER A 77 -1.11 -1.81 -16.36
N VAL A 78 -0.73 -0.60 -15.93
CA VAL A 78 0.16 -0.40 -14.80
C VAL A 78 -0.51 0.49 -13.75
N GLY A 79 -0.50 0.02 -12.51
CA GLY A 79 -0.92 0.80 -11.36
C GLY A 79 0.28 1.09 -10.46
N ALA A 80 0.14 2.07 -9.58
CA ALA A 80 1.20 2.44 -8.65
C ALA A 80 0.62 2.89 -7.32
N ALA A 81 1.37 2.66 -6.26
CA ALA A 81 1.09 3.22 -4.94
C ALA A 81 2.41 3.73 -4.38
N TYR A 82 2.38 4.86 -3.70
CA TYR A 82 3.57 5.51 -3.18
C TYR A 82 3.43 5.69 -1.68
N SER A 83 4.52 5.52 -0.95
CA SER A 83 4.47 5.70 0.49
C SER A 83 5.81 6.13 1.06
N ARG A 84 5.76 6.66 2.28
CA ARG A 84 6.96 7.09 2.98
C ARG A 84 6.81 6.93 4.48
N VAL A 85 7.87 6.43 5.11
CA VAL A 85 7.99 6.38 6.57
C VAL A 85 8.87 7.54 7.00
N THR A 86 8.31 8.46 7.80
CA THR A 86 9.00 9.65 8.28
C THR A 86 9.22 9.52 9.78
N GLU A 87 10.43 9.84 10.25
CA GLU A 87 10.70 9.85 11.69
C GLU A 87 9.92 10.97 12.38
N ASP A 88 9.36 10.66 13.54
CA ASP A 88 8.62 11.60 14.36
C ASP A 88 9.05 11.42 15.81
N ALA A 89 9.83 12.36 16.32
CA ALA A 89 10.28 12.38 17.72
C ALA A 89 10.95 11.08 18.20
N GLY A 90 11.86 10.53 17.39
CA GLY A 90 12.74 9.43 17.80
C GLY A 90 12.12 8.05 17.75
N ASP A 91 11.19 7.77 18.65
CA ASP A 91 10.58 6.43 18.79
C ASP A 91 9.22 6.30 18.09
N SER A 92 8.84 7.30 17.34
CA SER A 92 7.58 7.32 16.61
C SER A 92 7.81 7.59 15.14
N SER A 93 6.85 7.19 14.31
CA SER A 93 6.90 7.38 12.88
C SER A 93 5.57 7.87 12.35
N ILE A 94 5.62 8.56 11.22
CA ILE A 94 4.43 8.89 10.43
C ILE A 94 4.54 8.09 9.14
N TYR A 95 3.52 7.30 8.85
CA TYR A 95 3.44 6.58 7.57
C TYR A 95 2.43 7.30 6.68
N SER A 96 2.91 7.80 5.53
CA SER A 96 2.09 8.49 4.54
C SER A 96 1.92 7.62 3.32
N PHE A 97 0.71 7.53 2.81
CA PHE A 97 0.37 6.68 1.67
C PHE A 97 -0.37 7.50 0.61
N VAL A 98 0.10 7.43 -0.63
CA VAL A 98 -0.56 8.04 -1.78
C VAL A 98 -1.24 6.92 -2.56
N LEU A 99 -2.56 6.85 -2.43
CA LEU A 99 -3.37 5.90 -3.16
C LEU A 99 -3.71 6.50 -4.52
N MET A 100 -3.27 5.84 -5.59
CA MET A 100 -3.60 6.25 -6.94
C MET A 100 -4.84 5.52 -7.43
N ALA A 101 -5.66 6.20 -8.20
CA ALA A 101 -6.82 5.56 -8.82
C ALA A 101 -6.38 4.36 -9.68
N PRO A 102 -7.12 3.24 -9.64
CA PRO A 102 -6.75 2.07 -10.43
C PRO A 102 -6.89 2.33 -11.93
N PRO A 103 -6.17 1.55 -12.79
CA PRO A 103 -6.26 1.71 -14.24
C PRO A 103 -7.56 1.10 -14.79
N VAL A 104 -8.69 1.75 -14.50
CA VAL A 104 -10.03 1.33 -14.91
C VAL A 104 -10.69 2.41 -15.75
N PRO A 105 -11.76 2.07 -16.51
CA PRO A 105 -12.51 3.07 -17.28
C PRO A 105 -13.02 4.22 -16.40
N LEU A 106 -13.17 5.38 -17.01
CA LEU A 106 -13.55 6.61 -16.32
C LEU A 106 -14.85 6.47 -15.51
N GLU A 107 -15.84 5.78 -16.05
CA GLU A 107 -17.13 5.57 -15.41
C GLU A 107 -17.07 4.70 -14.15
N ALA A 108 -16.01 3.88 -14.02
CA ALA A 108 -15.80 3.04 -12.85
C ALA A 108 -14.84 3.68 -11.83
N LEU A 109 -14.13 4.72 -12.23
CA LEU A 109 -13.01 5.28 -11.46
C LEU A 109 -13.44 5.85 -10.12
N GLU A 110 -14.53 6.62 -10.09
CA GLU A 110 -15.00 7.28 -8.87
C GLU A 110 -15.40 6.26 -7.81
N GLY A 111 -16.16 5.24 -8.19
CA GLY A 111 -16.58 4.20 -7.26
C GLY A 111 -15.42 3.38 -6.74
N ALA A 112 -14.49 3.04 -7.62
CA ALA A 112 -13.30 2.26 -7.26
C ALA A 112 -12.42 3.02 -6.27
N LEU A 113 -12.15 4.30 -6.53
CA LEU A 113 -11.30 5.11 -5.66
C LEU A 113 -11.95 5.31 -4.28
N GLU A 114 -13.25 5.61 -4.23
CA GLU A 114 -13.96 5.78 -2.96
C GLU A 114 -13.94 4.51 -2.10
N SER A 115 -14.16 3.36 -2.72
CA SER A 115 -14.11 2.08 -2.02
C SER A 115 -12.71 1.79 -1.48
N GLN A 116 -11.68 2.02 -2.31
CA GLN A 116 -10.30 1.78 -1.91
C GLN A 116 -9.83 2.75 -0.82
N LYS A 117 -10.31 3.99 -0.85
CA LYS A 117 -10.01 4.99 0.16
C LYS A 117 -10.51 4.56 1.55
N GLU A 118 -11.73 4.04 1.64
CA GLU A 118 -12.28 3.53 2.90
C GLU A 118 -11.51 2.29 3.37
N THR A 119 -11.19 1.40 2.45
CA THR A 119 -10.40 0.20 2.75
C THR A 119 -9.02 0.57 3.26
N LEU A 120 -8.36 1.54 2.63
CA LEU A 120 -7.03 2.00 3.05
C LEU A 120 -7.04 2.53 4.49
N ALA A 121 -8.05 3.29 4.87
CA ALA A 121 -8.16 3.79 6.23
C ALA A 121 -8.16 2.64 7.26
N THR A 122 -8.89 1.58 6.96
CA THR A 122 -8.95 0.37 7.79
C THR A 122 -7.62 -0.38 7.79
N GLU A 123 -6.98 -0.47 6.62
CA GLU A 123 -5.68 -1.15 6.48
C GLU A 123 -4.59 -0.45 7.28
N LEU A 124 -4.57 0.88 7.28
CA LEU A 124 -3.58 1.63 8.06
C LEU A 124 -3.75 1.42 9.57
N VAL A 125 -4.98 1.33 10.06
CA VAL A 125 -5.24 1.00 11.46
C VAL A 125 -4.77 -0.42 11.77
N SER A 126 -4.99 -1.37 10.87
CA SER A 126 -4.51 -2.75 11.01
C SER A 126 -2.98 -2.80 11.09
N LEU A 127 -2.31 -2.04 10.23
CA LEU A 127 -0.86 -1.94 10.22
C LEU A 127 -0.32 -1.42 11.55
N ARG A 128 -0.90 -0.34 12.06
CA ARG A 128 -0.51 0.23 13.35
C ARG A 128 -0.65 -0.78 14.47
N LYS A 129 -1.79 -1.47 14.52
CA LYS A 129 -2.04 -2.47 15.56
C LYS A 129 -1.02 -3.62 15.54
N ARG A 130 -0.62 -4.05 14.34
CA ARG A 130 0.38 -5.09 14.19
C ARG A 130 1.74 -4.64 14.68
N LEU A 131 2.15 -3.44 14.33
CA LEU A 131 3.46 -2.92 14.68
C LEU A 131 3.56 -2.54 16.16
N GLU A 132 2.47 -2.07 16.76
CA GLU A 132 2.45 -1.66 18.16
C GLU A 132 2.12 -2.79 19.14
N ALA A 133 1.80 -3.97 18.62
CA ALA A 133 1.45 -5.11 19.45
C ALA A 133 2.64 -5.62 20.27
#